data_0d3b530f59379ab04689627d17f8ed3d
#
_entry.id   0d3b530f59379ab04689627d17f8ed3d
#
_cell.length_a   1.000
_cell.length_b   1.000
_cell.length_c   1.000
_cell.angle_alpha   90.00
_cell.angle_beta   90.00
_cell.angle_gamma   90.00
#
_symmetry.space_group_name_H-M   'P 1'
#
loop_
_entity.id
_entity.type
_entity.pdbx_description
1 polymer ?
#
loop_
_entity_poly.entity_id
_entity_poly.type
_entity_poly.pdbx_seq_one_letter_code
_entity_poly.pdbx_strand_id
1 'polypeptide(L)'
;MAVLEETIDIAVIGAGHAGCEAALAAARMGLETVVFTVSVDSIAMMPCNPNIGGTSKGHLVKEIDALGGEMGKNIDKTFIQSKMLNKSKGPAVHSLRAQADKRAYSQSMREVLENTDHLTIRQMEIAELIVEDGVLTGVKAVSGAIYHCKAAVLCTGVYLNARCIYGDVSTYTGPNGLQAATHLTDSLKANGVEMVRFKTGTPARIDKRSIDFSKMEEQFGDERVVPFSFSTDPESVQIDQESCWLTYTNEETHKIIRENLSRSPLYSGMIEGTGPRYCPSIEDKVVKFADKNRHQVFLEPEGRYTNEMYVGGMSSSLPEDVQDQVKINIKY
;
A
#
# COMPACT_ATOMS: atom_id res chain seq x y z
N MET A 1 -34.01 12.75 16.88
CA MET A 1 -33.80 12.41 15.44
C MET A 1 -33.70 10.91 15.35
N ALA A 2 -34.32 10.27 14.36
CA ALA A 2 -34.14 8.85 14.16
C ALA A 2 -32.70 8.58 13.73
N VAL A 3 -32.00 7.71 14.42
CA VAL A 3 -30.66 7.23 14.04
C VAL A 3 -30.85 6.10 13.04
N LEU A 4 -30.03 6.04 12.00
CA LEU A 4 -30.04 4.90 11.09
C LEU A 4 -29.57 3.65 11.85
N GLU A 5 -30.38 2.60 11.84
CA GLU A 5 -30.02 1.29 12.35
C GLU A 5 -30.22 0.24 11.26
N GLU A 6 -29.23 -0.60 11.05
CA GLU A 6 -29.24 -1.66 10.04
C GLU A 6 -28.67 -2.96 10.65
N THR A 7 -29.17 -4.10 10.24
CA THR A 7 -28.66 -5.41 10.66
C THR A 7 -27.94 -6.08 9.50
N ILE A 8 -26.73 -6.52 9.73
CA ILE A 8 -25.85 -7.19 8.78
C ILE A 8 -25.20 -8.41 9.45
N ASP A 9 -24.50 -9.24 8.71
CA ASP A 9 -23.73 -10.34 9.30
C ASP A 9 -22.31 -9.89 9.65
N ILE A 10 -21.62 -9.25 8.71
CA ILE A 10 -20.19 -8.89 8.84
C ILE A 10 -19.98 -7.41 8.56
N ALA A 11 -19.29 -6.73 9.46
CA ALA A 11 -18.77 -5.38 9.28
C ALA A 11 -17.27 -5.43 8.93
N VAL A 12 -16.86 -4.95 7.75
CA VAL A 12 -15.45 -4.84 7.36
C VAL A 12 -15.02 -3.37 7.44
N ILE A 13 -14.07 -3.05 8.30
CA ILE A 13 -13.66 -1.68 8.58
C ILE A 13 -12.36 -1.37 7.86
N GLY A 14 -12.45 -0.67 6.74
CA GLY A 14 -11.38 -0.33 5.82
C GLY A 14 -11.46 -1.14 4.52
N ALA A 15 -11.37 -0.44 3.38
CA ALA A 15 -11.42 -1.02 2.03
C ALA A 15 -10.05 -0.98 1.31
N GLY A 16 -8.95 -1.15 2.06
CA GLY A 16 -7.64 -1.47 1.50
C GLY A 16 -7.59 -2.93 1.01
N HIS A 17 -6.43 -3.42 0.59
CA HIS A 17 -6.28 -4.78 0.06
C HIS A 17 -6.87 -5.86 1.00
N ALA A 18 -6.55 -5.79 2.30
CA ALA A 18 -7.06 -6.74 3.28
C ALA A 18 -8.58 -6.67 3.43
N GLY A 19 -9.14 -5.44 3.43
CA GLY A 19 -10.59 -5.25 3.55
C GLY A 19 -11.36 -5.73 2.32
N CYS A 20 -10.81 -5.51 1.12
CA CYS A 20 -11.41 -6.05 -0.11
C CYS A 20 -11.47 -7.58 -0.07
N GLU A 21 -10.37 -8.26 0.30
CA GLU A 21 -10.34 -9.72 0.41
C GLU A 21 -11.30 -10.23 1.49
N ALA A 22 -11.34 -9.59 2.67
CA ALA A 22 -12.25 -9.98 3.75
C ALA A 22 -13.72 -9.81 3.36
N ALA A 23 -14.07 -8.68 2.72
CA ALA A 23 -15.43 -8.39 2.29
C ALA A 23 -15.91 -9.37 1.21
N LEU A 24 -15.07 -9.62 0.20
CA LEU A 24 -15.36 -10.58 -0.87
C LEU A 24 -15.49 -12.01 -0.34
N ALA A 25 -14.63 -12.42 0.60
CA ALA A 25 -14.71 -13.73 1.21
C ALA A 25 -16.03 -13.92 1.97
N ALA A 26 -16.40 -12.96 2.83
CA ALA A 26 -17.63 -13.01 3.59
C ALA A 26 -18.89 -13.03 2.69
N ALA A 27 -18.94 -12.13 1.71
CA ALA A 27 -20.06 -12.02 0.77
C ALA A 27 -20.23 -13.30 -0.08
N ARG A 28 -19.13 -13.86 -0.58
CA ARG A 28 -19.12 -15.12 -1.34
C ARG A 28 -19.54 -16.34 -0.52
N MET A 29 -19.47 -16.24 0.81
CA MET A 29 -20.04 -17.24 1.72
C MET A 29 -21.56 -17.03 1.97
N GLY A 30 -22.17 -16.03 1.34
CA GLY A 30 -23.60 -15.71 1.47
C GLY A 30 -23.94 -14.91 2.74
N LEU A 31 -22.94 -14.20 3.32
CA LEU A 31 -23.16 -13.37 4.50
C LEU A 31 -23.40 -11.92 4.07
N GLU A 32 -24.46 -11.31 4.61
CA GLU A 32 -24.73 -9.88 4.40
C GLU A 32 -23.60 -9.03 4.97
N THR A 33 -22.80 -8.49 4.09
CA THR A 33 -21.52 -7.85 4.42
C THR A 33 -21.54 -6.37 4.05
N VAL A 34 -21.09 -5.52 4.97
CA VAL A 34 -20.86 -4.10 4.69
C VAL A 34 -19.36 -3.78 4.85
N VAL A 35 -18.76 -3.22 3.82
CA VAL A 35 -17.40 -2.67 3.89
C VAL A 35 -17.48 -1.15 4.06
N PHE A 36 -16.83 -0.66 5.10
CA PHE A 36 -16.75 0.76 5.44
C PHE A 36 -15.42 1.35 5.01
N THR A 37 -15.47 2.50 4.36
CA THR A 37 -14.26 3.22 3.94
C THR A 37 -14.42 4.72 4.12
N VAL A 38 -13.32 5.43 4.41
CA VAL A 38 -13.32 6.90 4.49
C VAL A 38 -13.47 7.57 3.11
N SER A 39 -13.13 6.84 2.04
CA SER A 39 -13.30 7.28 0.65
C SER A 39 -13.45 6.09 -0.28
N VAL A 40 -14.50 6.07 -1.09
CA VAL A 40 -14.70 5.03 -2.11
C VAL A 40 -13.65 5.10 -3.23
N ASP A 41 -13.08 6.27 -3.47
CA ASP A 41 -12.02 6.46 -4.47
C ASP A 41 -10.64 5.96 -3.98
N SER A 42 -10.54 5.53 -2.72
CA SER A 42 -9.33 4.93 -2.15
C SER A 42 -9.40 3.41 -1.98
N ILE A 43 -10.44 2.76 -2.52
CA ILE A 43 -10.57 1.30 -2.48
C ILE A 43 -9.35 0.66 -3.16
N ALA A 44 -8.71 -0.30 -2.48
CA ALA A 44 -7.51 -0.99 -2.94
C ALA A 44 -6.38 -0.07 -3.43
N MET A 45 -6.32 1.16 -2.94
CA MET A 45 -5.29 2.13 -3.29
C MET A 45 -3.90 1.62 -2.88
N MET A 46 -2.91 1.89 -3.72
CA MET A 46 -1.49 1.60 -3.46
C MET A 46 -0.75 2.89 -3.07
N PRO A 47 -0.75 3.31 -1.80
CA PRO A 47 -0.17 4.60 -1.41
C PRO A 47 1.36 4.61 -1.42
N CYS A 48 1.99 3.45 -1.43
CA CYS A 48 3.44 3.30 -1.51
C CYS A 48 3.86 2.86 -2.92
N ASN A 49 4.49 1.70 -3.06
CA ASN A 49 4.96 1.22 -4.36
C ASN A 49 3.80 0.68 -5.22
N PRO A 50 3.91 0.79 -6.56
CA PRO A 50 2.88 0.33 -7.49
C PRO A 50 3.06 -1.16 -7.85
N ASN A 51 3.32 -2.03 -6.87
CA ASN A 51 3.66 -3.43 -7.11
C ASN A 51 2.81 -4.39 -6.30
N ILE A 52 2.43 -5.50 -6.92
CA ILE A 52 1.90 -6.69 -6.26
C ILE A 52 2.95 -7.81 -6.31
N GLY A 53 3.11 -8.53 -5.21
CA GLY A 53 4.07 -9.63 -5.10
C GLY A 53 5.51 -9.20 -4.83
N GLY A 54 6.45 -9.88 -5.47
CA GLY A 54 7.88 -9.76 -5.18
C GLY A 54 8.38 -10.76 -4.15
N THR A 55 9.65 -10.66 -3.76
CA THR A 55 10.30 -11.62 -2.86
C THR A 55 9.54 -11.73 -1.54
N SER A 56 9.21 -12.96 -1.16
CA SER A 56 8.41 -13.33 0.04
C SER A 56 6.97 -12.80 0.07
N LYS A 57 6.51 -12.12 -0.96
CA LYS A 57 5.14 -11.58 -1.07
C LYS A 57 4.35 -12.27 -2.18
N GLY A 58 4.98 -12.59 -3.32
CA GLY A 58 4.33 -13.27 -4.43
C GLY A 58 3.72 -14.61 -4.04
N HIS A 59 4.37 -15.34 -3.14
CA HIS A 59 3.84 -16.59 -2.58
C HIS A 59 2.52 -16.39 -1.83
N LEU A 60 2.44 -15.33 -0.99
CA LEU A 60 1.21 -15.00 -0.25
C LEU A 60 0.06 -14.66 -1.19
N VAL A 61 0.33 -13.93 -2.28
CA VAL A 61 -0.71 -13.64 -3.30
C VAL A 61 -1.23 -14.93 -3.93
N LYS A 62 -0.33 -15.88 -4.23
CA LYS A 62 -0.73 -17.20 -4.74
C LYS A 62 -1.54 -18.01 -3.73
N GLU A 63 -1.20 -17.95 -2.44
CA GLU A 63 -1.95 -18.61 -1.38
C GLU A 63 -3.35 -18.01 -1.22
N ILE A 64 -3.48 -16.69 -1.26
CA ILE A 64 -4.77 -15.98 -1.23
C ILE A 64 -5.61 -16.39 -2.46
N ASP A 65 -5.02 -16.41 -3.63
CA ASP A 65 -5.70 -16.83 -4.87
C ASP A 65 -6.20 -18.28 -4.80
N ALA A 66 -5.38 -19.19 -4.26
CA ALA A 66 -5.77 -20.59 -4.07
C ALA A 66 -6.98 -20.77 -3.13
N LEU A 67 -7.20 -19.80 -2.23
CA LEU A 67 -8.39 -19.74 -1.35
C LEU A 67 -9.58 -19.01 -1.99
N GLY A 68 -9.46 -18.60 -3.26
CA GLY A 68 -10.52 -17.90 -3.98
C GLY A 68 -10.45 -16.37 -3.90
N GLY A 69 -9.33 -15.81 -3.42
CA GLY A 69 -9.12 -14.37 -3.33
C GLY A 69 -9.11 -13.65 -4.67
N GLU A 70 -9.13 -12.33 -4.63
CA GLU A 70 -9.29 -11.49 -5.83
C GLU A 70 -8.01 -10.77 -6.25
N MET A 71 -7.05 -10.57 -5.34
CA MET A 71 -5.83 -9.81 -5.62
C MET A 71 -5.06 -10.34 -6.83
N GLY A 72 -4.92 -11.66 -6.95
CA GLY A 72 -4.25 -12.32 -8.09
C GLY A 72 -4.97 -12.05 -9.40
N LYS A 73 -6.28 -12.21 -9.43
CA LYS A 73 -7.12 -11.96 -10.61
C LYS A 73 -7.11 -10.48 -11.01
N ASN A 74 -7.16 -9.59 -10.02
CA ASN A 74 -7.21 -8.15 -10.26
C ASN A 74 -5.88 -7.63 -10.82
N ILE A 75 -4.74 -8.11 -10.30
CA ILE A 75 -3.44 -7.70 -10.85
C ILE A 75 -3.21 -8.26 -12.25
N ASP A 76 -3.69 -9.47 -12.57
CA ASP A 76 -3.59 -10.05 -13.92
C ASP A 76 -4.34 -9.23 -14.98
N LYS A 77 -5.37 -8.48 -14.58
CA LYS A 77 -6.11 -7.56 -15.47
C LYS A 77 -5.45 -6.19 -15.62
N THR A 78 -4.63 -5.76 -14.64
CA THR A 78 -4.25 -4.35 -14.47
C THR A 78 -2.74 -4.12 -14.36
N PHE A 79 -1.92 -5.15 -14.51
CA PHE A 79 -0.48 -4.99 -14.53
C PHE A 79 0.00 -4.29 -15.81
N ILE A 80 1.15 -3.62 -15.70
CA ILE A 80 1.85 -2.99 -16.81
C ILE A 80 3.22 -3.62 -17.07
N GLN A 81 3.77 -4.34 -16.08
CA GLN A 81 4.97 -5.17 -16.22
C GLN A 81 4.89 -6.36 -15.27
N SER A 82 5.38 -7.52 -15.70
CA SER A 82 5.49 -8.71 -14.85
C SER A 82 6.89 -9.32 -14.95
N LYS A 83 7.44 -9.74 -13.82
CA LYS A 83 8.77 -10.34 -13.74
C LYS A 83 8.86 -11.40 -12.65
N MET A 84 9.41 -12.55 -13.00
CA MET A 84 9.78 -13.58 -12.02
C MET A 84 11.14 -13.24 -11.42
N LEU A 85 11.17 -12.93 -10.15
CA LEU A 85 12.40 -12.64 -9.41
C LEU A 85 13.08 -13.92 -8.92
N ASN A 86 14.38 -13.85 -8.64
CA ASN A 86 15.21 -14.92 -8.09
C ASN A 86 15.33 -16.17 -8.95
N LYS A 87 15.14 -16.08 -10.27
CA LYS A 87 15.26 -17.24 -11.20
C LYS A 87 16.58 -17.99 -11.05
N SER A 88 17.67 -17.32 -10.69
CA SER A 88 18.98 -17.93 -10.49
C SER A 88 19.14 -18.69 -9.18
N LYS A 89 18.17 -18.62 -8.26
CA LYS A 89 18.28 -19.17 -6.90
C LYS A 89 17.46 -20.44 -6.65
N GLY A 90 16.84 -20.96 -7.68
CA GLY A 90 16.00 -22.17 -7.58
C GLY A 90 14.51 -21.90 -7.31
N PRO A 91 13.65 -22.88 -7.64
CA PRO A 91 12.19 -22.68 -7.71
C PRO A 91 11.53 -22.26 -6.40
N ALA A 92 12.04 -22.73 -5.26
CA ALA A 92 11.45 -22.45 -3.95
C ALA A 92 11.43 -20.95 -3.58
N VAL A 93 12.30 -20.15 -4.19
CA VAL A 93 12.39 -18.69 -3.96
C VAL A 93 12.01 -17.86 -5.18
N HIS A 94 11.55 -18.49 -6.26
CA HIS A 94 10.98 -17.77 -7.39
C HIS A 94 9.80 -16.94 -6.91
N SER A 95 9.82 -15.65 -7.19
CA SER A 95 8.83 -14.73 -6.66
C SER A 95 8.29 -13.85 -7.78
N LEU A 96 7.05 -14.08 -8.14
CA LEU A 96 6.38 -13.25 -9.14
C LEU A 96 6.15 -11.84 -8.57
N ARG A 97 6.44 -10.83 -9.40
CA ARG A 97 6.20 -9.43 -9.13
C ARG A 97 5.54 -8.79 -10.34
N ALA A 98 4.44 -8.12 -10.14
CA ALA A 98 3.77 -7.33 -11.14
C ALA A 98 3.75 -5.85 -10.76
N GLN A 99 4.15 -5.00 -11.71
CA GLN A 99 3.95 -3.56 -11.68
C GLN A 99 2.52 -3.28 -12.07
N ALA A 100 1.77 -2.59 -11.23
CA ALA A 100 0.38 -2.25 -11.47
C ALA A 100 0.22 -0.88 -12.13
N ASP A 101 -0.77 -0.75 -13.01
CA ASP A 101 -1.43 0.55 -13.16
C ASP A 101 -2.30 0.77 -11.91
N LYS A 102 -1.86 1.66 -11.03
CA LYS A 102 -2.49 1.87 -9.71
C LYS A 102 -3.96 2.29 -9.81
N ARG A 103 -4.29 3.12 -10.78
CA ARG A 103 -5.67 3.61 -10.97
C ARG A 103 -6.55 2.52 -11.53
N ALA A 104 -6.08 1.82 -12.56
CA ALA A 104 -6.80 0.69 -13.13
C ALA A 104 -7.02 -0.41 -12.09
N TYR A 105 -6.02 -0.72 -11.25
CA TYR A 105 -6.13 -1.72 -10.18
C TYR A 105 -7.19 -1.34 -9.15
N SER A 106 -7.19 -0.10 -8.67
CA SER A 106 -8.16 0.42 -7.71
C SER A 106 -9.59 0.41 -8.29
N GLN A 107 -9.74 0.90 -9.52
CA GLN A 107 -11.03 0.93 -10.21
C GLN A 107 -11.58 -0.49 -10.45
N SER A 108 -10.76 -1.40 -10.96
CA SER A 108 -11.18 -2.79 -11.21
C SER A 108 -11.57 -3.53 -9.93
N MET A 109 -10.85 -3.31 -8.82
CA MET A 109 -11.23 -3.89 -7.54
C MET A 109 -12.55 -3.31 -7.02
N ARG A 110 -12.77 -2.01 -7.18
CA ARG A 110 -14.03 -1.36 -6.82
C ARG A 110 -15.21 -1.94 -7.62
N GLU A 111 -15.04 -2.13 -8.93
CA GLU A 111 -16.04 -2.75 -9.79
C GLU A 111 -16.40 -4.17 -9.32
N VAL A 112 -15.40 -4.95 -8.89
CA VAL A 112 -15.64 -6.30 -8.33
C VAL A 112 -16.47 -6.22 -7.05
N LEU A 113 -16.13 -5.31 -6.13
CA LEU A 113 -16.89 -5.15 -4.88
C LEU A 113 -18.34 -4.71 -5.14
N GLU A 114 -18.54 -3.74 -6.03
CA GLU A 114 -19.87 -3.19 -6.37
C GLU A 114 -20.79 -4.20 -7.06
N ASN A 115 -20.22 -5.20 -7.74
CA ASN A 115 -20.96 -6.24 -8.46
C ASN A 115 -20.99 -7.61 -7.74
N THR A 116 -20.58 -7.66 -6.47
CA THR A 116 -20.63 -8.89 -5.67
C THR A 116 -21.93 -8.93 -4.85
N ASP A 117 -22.70 -9.99 -5.01
CA ASP A 117 -23.91 -10.23 -4.21
C ASP A 117 -23.58 -10.26 -2.71
N HIS A 118 -24.53 -9.86 -1.87
CA HIS A 118 -24.38 -9.76 -0.41
C HIS A 118 -23.29 -8.77 0.07
N LEU A 119 -22.81 -7.85 -0.78
CA LEU A 119 -21.79 -6.87 -0.43
C LEU A 119 -22.28 -5.45 -0.66
N THR A 120 -22.25 -4.65 0.39
CA THR A 120 -22.56 -3.21 0.33
C THR A 120 -21.34 -2.39 0.71
N ILE A 121 -21.06 -1.33 -0.05
CA ILE A 121 -20.01 -0.34 0.28
C ILE A 121 -20.64 0.87 0.95
N ARG A 122 -20.10 1.29 2.10
CA ARG A 122 -20.50 2.53 2.79
C ARG A 122 -19.31 3.45 2.96
N GLN A 123 -19.42 4.67 2.44
CA GLN A 123 -18.42 5.71 2.69
C GLN A 123 -18.72 6.39 4.03
N MET A 124 -18.08 5.90 5.07
CA MET A 124 -18.14 6.48 6.42
C MET A 124 -17.00 5.98 7.30
N GLU A 125 -16.65 6.75 8.32
CA GLU A 125 -15.71 6.35 9.36
C GLU A 125 -16.47 5.65 10.49
N ILE A 126 -16.01 4.46 10.87
CA ILE A 126 -16.47 3.76 12.07
C ILE A 126 -15.70 4.30 13.27
N ALA A 127 -16.45 4.74 14.28
CA ALA A 127 -15.93 5.38 15.48
C ALA A 127 -15.86 4.44 16.69
N GLU A 128 -16.77 3.45 16.77
CA GLU A 128 -16.97 2.69 17.99
C GLU A 128 -17.36 1.23 17.67
N LEU A 129 -16.85 0.31 18.49
CA LEU A 129 -17.33 -1.06 18.58
C LEU A 129 -18.39 -1.11 19.67
N ILE A 130 -19.56 -1.68 19.39
CA ILE A 130 -20.60 -1.92 20.38
C ILE A 130 -20.38 -3.31 20.93
N VAL A 131 -20.03 -3.38 22.22
CA VAL A 131 -19.73 -4.64 22.92
C VAL A 131 -20.61 -4.72 24.16
N GLU A 132 -21.38 -5.81 24.26
CA GLU A 132 -22.28 -6.10 25.37
C GLU A 132 -21.87 -7.45 26.00
N ASP A 133 -21.64 -7.46 27.28
CA ASP A 133 -21.21 -8.66 28.04
C ASP A 133 -19.97 -9.36 27.43
N GLY A 134 -19.04 -8.57 26.85
CA GLY A 134 -17.82 -9.07 26.20
C GLY A 134 -18.02 -9.63 24.78
N VAL A 135 -19.22 -9.49 24.20
CA VAL A 135 -19.55 -9.91 22.85
C VAL A 135 -19.79 -8.69 21.96
N LEU A 136 -19.18 -8.69 20.77
CA LEU A 136 -19.47 -7.66 19.76
C LEU A 136 -20.90 -7.83 19.27
N THR A 137 -21.69 -6.76 19.35
CA THR A 137 -23.09 -6.73 18.86
C THR A 137 -23.28 -5.76 17.70
N GLY A 138 -22.29 -4.89 17.45
CA GLY A 138 -22.38 -3.94 16.35
C GLY A 138 -21.20 -3.00 16.24
N VAL A 139 -21.30 -2.09 15.27
CA VAL A 139 -20.37 -0.98 15.07
C VAL A 139 -21.16 0.33 14.88
N LYS A 140 -20.57 1.43 15.28
CA LYS A 140 -21.18 2.75 15.19
C LYS A 140 -20.30 3.71 14.39
N ALA A 141 -20.89 4.38 13.43
CA ALA A 141 -20.23 5.38 12.61
C ALA A 141 -20.15 6.73 13.35
N VAL A 142 -19.23 7.60 12.90
CA VAL A 142 -19.10 9.00 13.38
C VAL A 142 -20.41 9.78 13.24
N SER A 143 -21.21 9.49 12.21
CA SER A 143 -22.53 10.07 11.99
C SER A 143 -23.59 9.66 13.04
N GLY A 144 -23.28 8.66 13.88
CA GLY A 144 -24.21 8.05 14.83
C GLY A 144 -24.96 6.83 14.29
N ALA A 145 -24.84 6.49 13.00
CA ALA A 145 -25.45 5.30 12.44
C ALA A 145 -24.92 4.03 13.10
N ILE A 146 -25.80 3.08 13.38
CA ILE A 146 -25.50 1.80 14.06
C ILE A 146 -25.73 0.67 13.08
N TYR A 147 -24.75 -0.23 13.00
CA TYR A 147 -24.84 -1.48 12.25
C TYR A 147 -24.68 -2.65 13.21
N HIS A 148 -25.79 -3.33 13.49
CA HIS A 148 -25.77 -4.56 14.27
C HIS A 148 -25.14 -5.67 13.46
N CYS A 149 -24.12 -6.34 13.99
CA CYS A 149 -23.37 -7.37 13.26
C CYS A 149 -22.90 -8.50 14.18
N LYS A 150 -22.69 -9.67 13.59
CA LYS A 150 -22.19 -10.87 14.31
C LYS A 150 -20.66 -10.81 14.49
N ALA A 151 -19.95 -10.16 13.58
CA ALA A 151 -18.50 -9.98 13.66
C ALA A 151 -18.06 -8.73 12.92
N ALA A 152 -16.91 -8.19 13.32
CA ALA A 152 -16.21 -7.09 12.65
C ALA A 152 -14.79 -7.48 12.29
N VAL A 153 -14.36 -7.15 11.07
CA VAL A 153 -12.99 -7.38 10.59
C VAL A 153 -12.29 -6.04 10.47
N LEU A 154 -11.25 -5.83 11.28
CA LEU A 154 -10.48 -4.59 11.31
C LEU A 154 -9.40 -4.60 10.23
N CYS A 155 -9.58 -3.79 9.18
CA CYS A 155 -8.68 -3.65 8.04
C CYS A 155 -8.22 -2.20 7.87
N THR A 156 -7.95 -1.51 8.97
CA THR A 156 -7.74 -0.06 9.04
C THR A 156 -6.40 0.43 8.47
N GLY A 157 -5.50 -0.48 8.12
CA GLY A 157 -4.24 -0.15 7.47
C GLY A 157 -3.40 0.86 8.27
N VAL A 158 -3.05 1.98 7.64
CA VAL A 158 -2.22 3.05 8.20
C VAL A 158 -3.02 4.32 8.52
N TYR A 159 -4.35 4.22 8.72
CA TYR A 159 -5.22 5.38 8.88
C TYR A 159 -5.57 5.71 10.34
N LEU A 160 -5.43 4.75 11.28
CA LEU A 160 -5.75 5.01 12.70
C LEU A 160 -4.79 6.03 13.30
N ASN A 161 -5.32 7.18 13.71
CA ASN A 161 -4.54 8.31 14.22
C ASN A 161 -3.30 8.60 13.36
N ALA A 162 -3.48 8.56 12.05
CA ALA A 162 -2.40 8.68 11.08
C ALA A 162 -1.76 10.07 11.11
N ARG A 163 -0.45 10.10 10.85
CA ARG A 163 0.34 11.31 10.78
C ARG A 163 1.40 11.17 9.70
N CYS A 164 1.44 12.10 8.77
CA CYS A 164 2.45 12.19 7.73
C CYS A 164 3.52 13.21 8.13
N ILE A 165 4.80 12.83 8.06
CA ILE A 165 5.90 13.65 8.55
C ILE A 165 7.03 13.67 7.52
N TYR A 166 7.53 14.85 7.17
CA TYR A 166 8.76 15.06 6.41
C TYR A 166 9.38 16.40 6.80
N GLY A 167 10.69 16.43 7.06
CA GLY A 167 11.34 17.59 7.65
C GLY A 167 10.60 18.07 8.90
N ASP A 168 10.36 19.36 8.99
CA ASP A 168 9.63 19.98 10.11
C ASP A 168 8.11 19.97 9.92
N VAL A 169 7.62 19.43 8.79
CA VAL A 169 6.19 19.40 8.47
C VAL A 169 5.54 18.13 9.03
N SER A 170 4.45 18.34 9.74
CA SER A 170 3.62 17.27 10.29
C SER A 170 2.16 17.53 10.01
N THR A 171 1.49 16.63 9.30
CA THR A 171 0.07 16.69 8.98
C THR A 171 -0.66 15.49 9.55
N TYR A 172 -1.82 15.73 10.16
CA TYR A 172 -2.67 14.68 10.74
C TYR A 172 -3.64 14.13 9.68
N THR A 173 -3.06 13.51 8.67
CA THR A 173 -3.78 12.88 7.56
C THR A 173 -3.28 11.46 7.34
N GLY A 174 -4.10 10.65 6.69
CA GLY A 174 -3.64 9.41 6.07
C GLY A 174 -2.83 9.67 4.78
N PRO A 175 -2.38 8.62 4.11
CA PRO A 175 -1.67 8.72 2.83
C PRO A 175 -2.47 9.52 1.79
N ASN A 176 -1.76 10.21 0.89
CA ASN A 176 -2.34 11.03 -0.19
C ASN A 176 -3.29 12.14 0.29
N GLY A 177 -3.10 12.66 1.52
CA GLY A 177 -3.95 13.70 2.08
C GLY A 177 -5.37 13.25 2.45
N LEU A 178 -5.65 11.94 2.45
CA LEU A 178 -6.94 11.41 2.88
C LEU A 178 -7.13 11.60 4.38
N GLN A 179 -8.38 11.66 4.81
CA GLN A 179 -8.72 11.81 6.22
C GLN A 179 -8.13 10.66 7.06
N ALA A 180 -7.52 11.00 8.19
CA ALA A 180 -7.15 10.00 9.19
C ALA A 180 -8.41 9.54 9.96
N ALA A 181 -8.46 8.26 10.32
CA ALA A 181 -9.50 7.72 11.19
C ALA A 181 -9.06 7.94 12.66
N THR A 182 -9.71 8.86 13.35
CA THR A 182 -9.25 9.31 14.67
C THR A 182 -10.08 8.77 15.83
N HIS A 183 -11.27 8.26 15.58
CA HIS A 183 -12.25 7.94 16.62
C HIS A 183 -12.14 6.48 17.12
N LEU A 184 -11.92 5.53 16.24
CA LEU A 184 -11.97 4.08 16.56
C LEU A 184 -10.89 3.63 17.55
N THR A 185 -9.75 4.32 17.61
CA THR A 185 -8.62 3.93 18.47
C THR A 185 -8.98 3.88 19.95
N ASP A 186 -9.79 4.82 20.44
CA ASP A 186 -10.18 4.87 21.84
C ASP A 186 -11.18 3.76 22.17
N SER A 187 -12.09 3.46 21.26
CA SER A 187 -13.00 2.31 21.40
C SER A 187 -12.24 0.98 21.43
N LEU A 188 -11.22 0.81 20.58
CA LEU A 188 -10.37 -0.40 20.60
C LEU A 188 -9.66 -0.57 21.94
N LYS A 189 -9.06 0.50 22.48
CA LYS A 189 -8.40 0.50 23.80
C LYS A 189 -9.37 0.17 24.93
N ALA A 190 -10.56 0.79 24.90
CA ALA A 190 -11.61 0.53 25.90
C ALA A 190 -12.07 -0.94 25.92
N ASN A 191 -11.97 -1.63 24.77
CA ASN A 191 -12.26 -3.06 24.63
C ASN A 191 -11.01 -3.95 24.81
N GLY A 192 -9.92 -3.42 25.39
CA GLY A 192 -8.74 -4.22 25.77
C GLY A 192 -7.74 -4.49 24.64
N VAL A 193 -7.87 -3.85 23.48
CA VAL A 193 -6.90 -4.00 22.40
C VAL A 193 -5.67 -3.13 22.69
N GLU A 194 -4.51 -3.77 22.83
CA GLU A 194 -3.25 -3.05 22.96
C GLU A 194 -2.87 -2.37 21.64
N MET A 195 -2.63 -1.05 21.70
CA MET A 195 -2.30 -0.25 20.53
C MET A 195 -0.85 0.22 20.58
N VAL A 196 -0.12 -0.03 19.49
CA VAL A 196 1.27 0.38 19.34
C VAL A 196 1.45 1.24 18.07
N ARG A 197 2.47 2.09 18.07
CA ARG A 197 2.77 2.95 16.92
C ARG A 197 3.65 2.19 15.93
N PHE A 198 3.20 2.11 14.67
CA PHE A 198 4.02 1.68 13.54
C PHE A 198 4.36 2.86 12.64
N LYS A 199 5.53 2.80 12.03
CA LYS A 199 5.94 3.73 10.98
C LYS A 199 6.16 3.00 9.66
N THR A 200 5.89 3.68 8.55
CA THR A 200 6.32 3.29 7.22
C THR A 200 6.75 4.54 6.45
N GLY A 201 7.40 4.37 5.31
CA GLY A 201 7.83 5.49 4.48
C GLY A 201 7.57 5.22 3.01
N THR A 202 7.49 6.30 2.24
CA THR A 202 7.39 6.27 0.80
C THR A 202 8.29 7.36 0.22
N PRO A 203 8.90 7.17 -0.97
CA PRO A 203 9.67 8.23 -1.62
C PRO A 203 8.75 9.27 -2.25
N ALA A 204 9.30 10.43 -2.55
CA ALA A 204 8.66 11.39 -3.43
C ALA A 204 8.52 10.80 -4.84
N ARG A 205 7.52 11.28 -5.60
CA ARG A 205 7.34 10.96 -7.02
C ARG A 205 8.07 11.99 -7.87
N ILE A 206 8.44 11.59 -9.08
CA ILE A 206 9.05 12.47 -10.06
C ILE A 206 8.30 12.40 -11.38
N ASP A 207 8.41 13.45 -12.17
CA ASP A 207 7.80 13.52 -13.50
C ASP A 207 8.68 12.77 -14.53
N LYS A 208 8.11 11.80 -15.25
CA LYS A 208 8.76 11.03 -16.30
C LYS A 208 9.49 11.90 -17.33
N ARG A 209 8.95 13.08 -17.61
CA ARG A 209 9.52 14.05 -18.58
C ARG A 209 10.82 14.71 -18.11
N SER A 210 11.12 14.66 -16.81
CA SER A 210 12.36 15.20 -16.23
C SER A 210 13.51 14.19 -16.21
N ILE A 211 13.30 12.95 -16.67
CA ILE A 211 14.24 11.85 -16.56
C ILE A 211 15.05 11.68 -17.85
N ASP A 212 16.37 11.57 -17.71
CA ASP A 212 17.27 11.18 -18.79
C ASP A 212 17.52 9.66 -18.76
N PHE A 213 16.64 8.91 -19.39
CA PHE A 213 16.71 7.45 -19.44
C PHE A 213 18.00 6.89 -20.07
N SER A 214 18.73 7.69 -20.88
CA SER A 214 19.98 7.26 -21.48
C SER A 214 21.09 6.98 -20.44
N LYS A 215 20.92 7.45 -19.21
CA LYS A 215 21.86 7.24 -18.09
C LYS A 215 21.50 6.05 -17.20
N MET A 216 20.49 5.28 -17.56
CA MET A 216 19.94 4.21 -16.74
C MET A 216 19.95 2.88 -17.47
N GLU A 217 19.86 1.82 -16.70
CA GLU A 217 19.70 0.47 -17.21
C GLU A 217 18.23 0.12 -17.30
N GLU A 218 17.76 -0.14 -18.51
CA GLU A 218 16.37 -0.55 -18.74
C GLU A 218 16.12 -1.96 -18.18
N GLN A 219 15.04 -2.11 -17.44
CA GLN A 219 14.62 -3.34 -16.81
C GLN A 219 13.32 -3.83 -17.45
N PHE A 220 13.43 -4.76 -18.37
CA PHE A 220 12.29 -5.37 -19.05
C PHE A 220 11.53 -6.34 -18.14
N GLY A 221 10.25 -6.51 -18.41
CA GLY A 221 9.46 -7.62 -17.91
C GLY A 221 9.91 -8.96 -18.52
N ASP A 222 9.30 -10.05 -18.08
CA ASP A 222 9.54 -11.36 -18.70
C ASP A 222 8.86 -11.41 -20.09
N GLU A 223 9.51 -12.01 -21.08
CA GLU A 223 8.96 -12.16 -22.45
C GLU A 223 7.62 -12.92 -22.43
N ARG A 224 7.52 -13.96 -21.61
CA ARG A 224 6.29 -14.68 -21.36
C ARG A 224 5.83 -14.44 -19.92
N VAL A 225 4.71 -13.79 -19.79
CA VAL A 225 4.10 -13.50 -18.49
C VAL A 225 3.48 -14.76 -17.89
N VAL A 226 3.76 -14.98 -16.62
CA VAL A 226 3.08 -15.99 -15.80
C VAL A 226 2.01 -15.26 -14.99
N PRO A 227 0.73 -15.63 -15.07
CA PRO A 227 -0.32 -14.97 -14.28
C PRO A 227 -0.16 -15.24 -12.78
N PHE A 228 -0.68 -14.31 -11.96
CA PHE A 228 -0.77 -14.53 -10.52
C PHE A 228 -1.87 -15.51 -10.17
N SER A 229 -3.05 -15.36 -10.76
CA SER A 229 -4.17 -16.24 -10.49
C SER A 229 -4.05 -17.57 -11.22
N PHE A 230 -4.39 -18.65 -10.51
CA PHE A 230 -4.51 -20.00 -11.11
C PHE A 230 -5.71 -20.12 -12.07
N SER A 231 -6.68 -19.20 -11.96
CA SER A 231 -7.86 -19.16 -12.83
C SER A 231 -7.70 -18.27 -14.07
N THR A 232 -6.59 -17.52 -14.17
CA THR A 232 -6.32 -16.66 -15.32
C THR A 232 -5.71 -17.46 -16.46
N ASP A 233 -6.26 -17.33 -17.67
CA ASP A 233 -5.68 -17.90 -18.87
C ASP A 233 -4.30 -17.26 -19.15
N PRO A 234 -3.20 -18.04 -19.20
CA PRO A 234 -1.88 -17.50 -19.47
C PRO A 234 -1.76 -16.71 -20.78
N GLU A 235 -2.56 -17.02 -21.79
CA GLU A 235 -2.51 -16.29 -23.07
C GLU A 235 -3.20 -14.92 -22.97
N SER A 236 -4.14 -14.73 -22.04
CA SER A 236 -4.84 -13.44 -21.85
C SER A 236 -3.98 -12.35 -21.21
N VAL A 237 -2.85 -12.71 -20.60
CA VAL A 237 -1.94 -11.77 -19.91
C VAL A 237 -0.69 -11.41 -20.74
N GLN A 238 -0.65 -11.79 -22.01
CA GLN A 238 0.45 -11.40 -22.90
C GLN A 238 0.17 -9.99 -23.47
N ILE A 239 0.80 -8.99 -22.89
CA ILE A 239 0.60 -7.56 -23.23
C ILE A 239 1.93 -6.91 -23.62
N ASP A 240 1.85 -5.76 -24.28
CA ASP A 240 3.00 -4.87 -24.44
C ASP A 240 3.31 -4.23 -23.07
N GLN A 241 4.51 -4.52 -22.54
CA GLN A 241 4.87 -4.18 -21.17
C GLN A 241 5.65 -2.86 -21.10
N GLU A 242 5.40 -2.09 -20.04
CA GLU A 242 6.20 -0.91 -19.69
C GLU A 242 7.54 -1.34 -19.07
N SER A 243 8.59 -0.54 -19.27
CA SER A 243 9.88 -0.77 -18.62
C SER A 243 9.99 -0.06 -17.28
N CYS A 244 10.69 -0.70 -16.34
CA CYS A 244 11.26 -0.04 -15.19
C CYS A 244 12.73 0.32 -15.49
N TRP A 245 13.33 1.16 -14.67
CA TRP A 245 14.69 1.65 -14.91
C TRP A 245 15.52 1.57 -13.64
N LEU A 246 16.77 1.13 -13.77
CA LEU A 246 17.71 1.01 -12.66
C LEU A 246 18.78 2.09 -12.77
N THR A 247 18.99 2.79 -11.68
CA THR A 247 20.11 3.70 -11.46
C THR A 247 20.67 3.55 -10.05
N TYR A 248 21.56 4.41 -9.62
CA TYR A 248 22.23 4.32 -8.34
C TYR A 248 22.40 5.68 -7.69
N THR A 249 22.37 5.72 -6.35
CA THR A 249 22.93 6.84 -5.60
C THR A 249 24.46 6.93 -5.82
N ASN A 250 25.06 8.04 -5.44
CA ASN A 250 26.50 8.26 -5.49
C ASN A 250 27.03 8.88 -4.18
N GLU A 251 28.32 9.10 -4.09
CA GLU A 251 28.95 9.63 -2.88
C GLU A 251 28.45 11.03 -2.51
N GLU A 252 28.16 11.89 -3.49
CA GLU A 252 27.62 13.24 -3.23
C GLU A 252 26.19 13.15 -2.68
N THR A 253 25.36 12.26 -3.21
CA THR A 253 24.04 11.93 -2.63
C THR A 253 24.17 11.51 -1.16
N HIS A 254 25.11 10.62 -0.86
CA HIS A 254 25.34 10.14 0.50
C HIS A 254 25.86 11.24 1.43
N LYS A 255 26.71 12.13 0.93
CA LYS A 255 27.23 13.29 1.67
C LYS A 255 26.09 14.23 2.06
N ILE A 256 25.25 14.62 1.09
CA ILE A 256 24.08 15.48 1.34
C ILE A 256 23.18 14.87 2.44
N ILE A 257 22.89 13.56 2.35
CA ILE A 257 22.08 12.88 3.35
C ILE A 257 22.75 12.92 4.73
N ARG A 258 24.06 12.61 4.83
CA ARG A 258 24.79 12.60 6.12
C ARG A 258 24.82 13.99 6.76
N GLU A 259 25.03 15.05 5.99
CA GLU A 259 25.07 16.43 6.47
C GLU A 259 23.72 16.93 6.96
N ASN A 260 22.62 16.28 6.54
CA ASN A 260 21.25 16.66 6.90
C ASN A 260 20.52 15.64 7.80
N LEU A 261 21.22 14.66 8.37
CA LEU A 261 20.58 13.67 9.25
C LEU A 261 19.91 14.30 10.46
N SER A 262 20.44 15.37 11.03
CA SER A 262 19.82 16.09 12.14
C SER A 262 18.47 16.73 11.78
N ARG A 263 18.21 16.96 10.50
CA ARG A 263 16.94 17.49 9.98
C ARG A 263 15.95 16.38 9.60
N SER A 264 16.34 15.11 9.72
CA SER A 264 15.45 13.98 9.44
C SER A 264 14.60 13.68 10.66
N PRO A 265 13.27 13.71 10.57
CA PRO A 265 12.36 13.29 11.64
C PRO A 265 12.63 11.90 12.18
N LEU A 266 13.15 11.01 11.34
CA LEU A 266 13.54 9.65 11.74
C LEU A 266 14.71 9.64 12.72
N TYR A 267 15.67 10.57 12.54
CA TYR A 267 16.90 10.66 13.35
C TYR A 267 16.78 11.68 14.49
N SER A 268 15.87 12.66 14.39
CA SER A 268 15.57 13.60 15.48
C SER A 268 14.64 13.04 16.56
N GLY A 269 14.09 11.84 16.36
CA GLY A 269 13.15 11.21 17.29
C GLY A 269 11.69 11.69 17.15
N MET A 270 11.37 12.52 16.15
CA MET A 270 10.00 12.94 15.88
C MET A 270 9.12 11.80 15.34
N ILE A 271 9.72 10.87 14.59
CA ILE A 271 9.04 9.65 14.13
C ILE A 271 9.31 8.54 15.14
N GLU A 272 8.26 8.16 15.86
CA GLU A 272 8.26 7.07 16.81
C GLU A 272 7.67 5.79 16.17
N GLY A 273 8.03 4.63 16.72
CA GLY A 273 7.44 3.34 16.36
C GLY A 273 8.33 2.42 15.54
N THR A 274 7.85 1.20 15.37
CA THR A 274 8.57 0.13 14.65
C THR A 274 8.32 0.23 13.15
N GLY A 275 9.39 0.28 12.37
CA GLY A 275 9.32 0.24 10.91
C GLY A 275 9.28 -1.19 10.35
N PRO A 276 8.81 -1.38 9.10
CA PRO A 276 8.88 -2.68 8.43
C PRO A 276 10.32 -3.12 8.25
N ARG A 277 10.59 -4.41 8.48
CA ARG A 277 11.95 -4.96 8.44
C ARG A 277 12.66 -4.78 7.09
N TYR A 278 11.93 -4.83 5.99
CA TYR A 278 12.47 -4.84 4.63
C TYR A 278 12.25 -3.54 3.86
N CYS A 279 11.93 -2.45 4.54
CA CYS A 279 11.75 -1.13 3.92
C CYS A 279 12.56 -0.06 4.66
N PRO A 280 13.91 -0.14 4.63
CA PRO A 280 14.75 0.89 5.22
C PRO A 280 14.61 2.18 4.41
N SER A 281 14.63 3.33 5.09
CA SER A 281 14.77 4.63 4.44
C SER A 281 16.15 4.77 3.78
N ILE A 282 16.29 5.75 2.90
CA ILE A 282 17.61 6.00 2.30
C ILE A 282 18.62 6.48 3.37
N GLU A 283 18.18 7.24 4.38
CA GLU A 283 18.99 7.62 5.53
C GLU A 283 19.52 6.38 6.26
N ASP A 284 18.64 5.40 6.55
CA ASP A 284 19.03 4.13 7.17
C ASP A 284 20.08 3.38 6.34
N LYS A 285 19.92 3.36 5.01
CA LYS A 285 20.87 2.69 4.13
C LYS A 285 22.25 3.35 4.17
N VAL A 286 22.28 4.69 4.07
CA VAL A 286 23.52 5.47 4.07
C VAL A 286 24.27 5.39 5.40
N VAL A 287 23.53 5.25 6.53
CA VAL A 287 24.12 5.14 7.86
C VAL A 287 24.55 3.70 8.17
N LYS A 288 23.64 2.72 7.96
CA LYS A 288 23.89 1.31 8.33
C LYS A 288 24.86 0.59 7.39
N PHE A 289 24.94 1.04 6.13
CA PHE A 289 25.84 0.50 5.11
C PHE A 289 26.80 1.55 4.61
N ALA A 290 27.47 2.21 5.54
CA ALA A 290 28.40 3.33 5.25
C ALA A 290 29.61 2.91 4.40
N ASP A 291 29.93 1.62 4.33
CA ASP A 291 30.95 1.00 3.46
C ASP A 291 30.53 0.94 2.00
N LYS A 292 29.25 1.13 1.70
CA LYS A 292 28.75 1.15 0.32
C LYS A 292 28.79 2.55 -0.25
N ASN A 293 29.40 2.69 -1.42
CA ASN A 293 29.50 3.97 -2.13
C ASN A 293 28.27 4.26 -3.02
N ARG A 294 27.35 3.29 -3.16
CA ARG A 294 26.11 3.45 -3.92
C ARG A 294 25.02 2.46 -3.46
N HIS A 295 23.75 2.87 -3.62
CA HIS A 295 22.57 2.05 -3.42
C HIS A 295 21.72 2.04 -4.68
N GLN A 296 21.05 0.93 -4.95
CA GLN A 296 20.14 0.80 -6.09
C GLN A 296 18.90 1.70 -5.92
N VAL A 297 18.53 2.34 -7.02
CA VAL A 297 17.34 3.16 -7.18
C VAL A 297 16.58 2.65 -8.39
N PHE A 298 15.31 2.31 -8.21
CA PHE A 298 14.44 1.89 -9.30
C PHE A 298 13.44 2.99 -9.62
N LEU A 299 13.33 3.34 -10.90
CA LEU A 299 12.26 4.19 -11.39
C LEU A 299 11.18 3.32 -12.00
N GLU A 300 10.00 3.41 -11.42
CA GLU A 300 8.87 2.51 -11.71
C GLU A 300 7.65 3.34 -12.11
N PRO A 301 7.06 3.15 -13.30
CA PRO A 301 5.86 3.87 -13.69
C PRO A 301 4.69 3.52 -12.77
N GLU A 302 3.90 4.51 -12.38
CA GLU A 302 2.71 4.31 -11.55
C GLU A 302 1.43 4.00 -12.37
N GLY A 303 1.53 3.99 -13.70
CA GLY A 303 0.46 3.64 -14.63
C GLY A 303 0.84 3.95 -16.07
N ARG A 304 0.03 3.47 -17.04
CA ARG A 304 0.27 3.68 -18.47
C ARG A 304 0.08 5.13 -18.92
N TYR A 305 -0.88 5.81 -18.32
CA TYR A 305 -1.35 7.12 -18.78
C TYR A 305 -0.99 8.24 -17.82
N THR A 306 0.08 8.06 -17.05
CA THR A 306 0.60 9.07 -16.14
C THR A 306 2.09 9.30 -16.36
N ASN A 307 2.55 10.52 -16.11
CA ASN A 307 3.97 10.84 -16.04
C ASN A 307 4.57 10.62 -14.64
N GLU A 308 3.78 10.11 -13.71
CA GLU A 308 4.21 9.88 -12.33
C GLU A 308 5.09 8.63 -12.24
N MET A 309 6.31 8.80 -11.72
CA MET A 309 7.27 7.73 -11.50
C MET A 309 7.56 7.56 -10.01
N TYR A 310 7.49 6.34 -9.54
CA TYR A 310 7.91 5.95 -8.19
C TYR A 310 9.43 5.78 -8.13
N VAL A 311 10.07 6.35 -7.11
CA VAL A 311 11.52 6.26 -6.93
C VAL A 311 11.87 5.21 -5.88
N GLY A 312 11.83 3.95 -6.31
CA GLY A 312 12.07 2.79 -5.44
C GLY A 312 13.46 2.81 -4.81
N GLY A 313 13.50 2.63 -3.48
CA GLY A 313 14.76 2.64 -2.73
C GLY A 313 15.12 3.98 -2.09
N MET A 314 14.35 5.04 -2.37
CA MET A 314 14.58 6.43 -1.91
C MET A 314 13.55 6.91 -0.87
N SER A 315 12.87 5.99 -0.18
CA SER A 315 11.99 6.37 0.93
C SER A 315 12.74 7.24 1.94
N SER A 316 12.21 8.41 2.28
CA SER A 316 12.87 9.42 3.10
C SER A 316 11.87 10.22 3.92
N SER A 317 12.33 10.73 5.07
CA SER A 317 11.64 11.74 5.86
C SER A 317 12.38 13.09 5.87
N LEU A 318 13.46 13.23 5.10
CA LEU A 318 14.21 14.48 4.97
C LEU A 318 13.32 15.63 4.49
N PRO A 319 13.66 16.88 4.81
CA PRO A 319 12.96 18.05 4.30
C PRO A 319 13.00 18.12 2.77
N GLU A 320 12.01 18.78 2.19
CA GLU A 320 11.81 18.88 0.74
C GLU A 320 13.04 19.42 0.00
N ASP A 321 13.66 20.50 0.53
CA ASP A 321 14.86 21.08 -0.03
C ASP A 321 16.05 20.12 -0.11
N VAL A 322 16.18 19.24 0.88
CA VAL A 322 17.21 18.17 0.89
C VAL A 322 16.85 17.07 -0.08
N GLN A 323 15.59 16.66 -0.12
CA GLN A 323 15.13 15.63 -1.07
C GLN A 323 15.35 16.06 -2.52
N ASP A 324 15.15 17.35 -2.84
CA ASP A 324 15.40 17.88 -4.18
C ASP A 324 16.89 17.87 -4.53
N GLN A 325 17.77 18.29 -3.60
CA GLN A 325 19.23 18.20 -3.82
C GLN A 325 19.67 16.74 -4.03
N VAL A 326 19.14 15.81 -3.24
CA VAL A 326 19.43 14.38 -3.37
C VAL A 326 19.01 13.86 -4.74
N LYS A 327 17.80 14.22 -5.22
CA LYS A 327 17.28 13.79 -6.54
C LYS A 327 18.12 14.33 -7.69
N ILE A 328 18.49 15.63 -7.69
CA ILE A 328 19.33 16.24 -8.73
C ILE A 328 20.69 15.53 -8.85
N ASN A 329 21.23 15.01 -7.75
CA ASN A 329 22.50 14.31 -7.73
C ASN A 329 22.43 12.82 -8.08
N ILE A 330 21.26 12.20 -8.00
CA ILE A 330 21.02 10.91 -8.62
C ILE A 330 20.86 11.20 -10.12
N LYS A 331 21.85 10.87 -10.93
CA LYS A 331 21.82 11.14 -12.37
C LYS A 331 20.64 10.45 -13.05
N TYR A 332 19.47 11.08 -13.03
CA TYR A 332 18.34 10.74 -13.91
C TYR A 332 18.00 11.84 -14.88
#